data_9dea93bfe9348537b98f0250f7fa6b5f
#
_entry.id   9dea93bfe9348537b98f0250f7fa6b5f
#
_cell.length_a   1.000
_cell.length_b   1.000
_cell.length_c   1.000
_cell.angle_alpha   90.00
_cell.angle_beta   90.00
_cell.angle_gamma   90.00
#
_symmetry.space_group_name_H-M   'P 1'
#
loop_
_entity.id
_entity.type
_entity.pdbx_description
1 polymer ?
#
loop_
_entity_poly.entity_id
_entity_poly.type
_entity_poly.pdbx_seq_one_letter_code
_entity_poly.pdbx_strand_id
1 'polypeptide(L)'
;MPNAYLFKMMACEEGFLYIILESPGSGGFEFLVNGLNDFNQGFHFLLPESAEHTIVPDQRKNVTFWSDKESSNLSFNLSKNEENTDLFLFFSPFINLSDQFESLLSQTDKPSKTEIGRIISFLDANILPEISPQFQLWLDAVAHFSDVLCISNRSNQNGKAVKMITDRYENMRYPMETYLISQNKKGKLLNILNPTARRITHIFDSPDLLDSEETPQNDPYLKKLANGKREKVVPIPFPL
;
A
#
# COMPACT_ATOMS: atom_id res chain seq x y z
N MET A 1 -22.49 15.92 -7.28
CA MET A 1 -22.77 14.47 -7.25
C MET A 1 -22.29 13.99 -5.89
N PRO A 2 -23.04 13.19 -5.13
CA PRO A 2 -22.52 12.57 -3.94
C PRO A 2 -21.32 11.72 -4.34
N ASN A 3 -20.24 11.82 -3.59
CA ASN A 3 -18.98 11.15 -3.86
C ASN A 3 -19.22 9.64 -3.87
N ALA A 4 -18.81 8.92 -4.92
CA ALA A 4 -18.98 7.46 -5.06
C ALA A 4 -18.41 6.71 -3.85
N TYR A 5 -17.37 7.25 -3.21
CA TYR A 5 -16.80 6.76 -1.96
C TYR A 5 -17.82 6.78 -0.81
N LEU A 6 -18.49 7.91 -0.58
CA LEU A 6 -19.55 8.03 0.44
C LEU A 6 -20.70 7.05 0.19
N PHE A 7 -21.08 6.84 -1.09
CA PHE A 7 -22.15 5.92 -1.45
C PHE A 7 -21.72 4.45 -1.25
N LYS A 8 -20.47 4.09 -1.56
CA LYS A 8 -19.94 2.74 -1.36
C LYS A 8 -19.67 2.46 0.12
N MET A 9 -19.21 3.44 0.90
CA MET A 9 -19.10 3.35 2.36
C MET A 9 -20.44 3.12 3.06
N MET A 10 -21.53 3.70 2.56
CA MET A 10 -22.88 3.50 3.12
C MET A 10 -23.50 2.15 2.74
N ALA A 11 -22.98 1.46 1.71
CA ALA A 11 -23.48 0.17 1.24
C ALA A 11 -22.67 -1.03 1.79
N CYS A 12 -21.49 -0.81 2.36
CA CYS A 12 -20.67 -1.86 2.92
C CYS A 12 -20.87 -1.90 4.45
N GLU A 13 -21.53 -2.94 4.95
CA GLU A 13 -21.69 -3.19 6.40
C GLU A 13 -20.34 -3.55 7.06
N GLU A 14 -19.31 -3.82 6.25
CA GLU A 14 -17.96 -4.19 6.68
C GLU A 14 -16.95 -3.18 6.09
N GLY A 15 -16.05 -2.64 6.92
CA GLY A 15 -15.00 -1.72 6.47
C GLY A 15 -14.00 -2.40 5.51
N PHE A 16 -13.19 -1.60 4.83
CA PHE A 16 -12.18 -2.04 3.86
C PHE A 16 -10.82 -2.34 4.50
N LEU A 17 -10.04 -3.20 3.84
CA LEU A 17 -8.60 -3.32 4.09
C LEU A 17 -7.83 -2.49 3.06
N TYR A 18 -7.08 -1.52 3.55
CA TYR A 18 -6.12 -0.74 2.77
C TYR A 18 -4.72 -1.27 3.02
N ILE A 19 -3.99 -1.56 1.95
CA ILE A 19 -2.59 -1.99 2.04
C ILE A 19 -1.72 -0.77 1.78
N ILE A 20 -0.79 -0.48 2.70
CA ILE A 20 0.07 0.69 2.63
C ILE A 20 1.51 0.25 2.38
N LEU A 21 2.07 0.72 1.29
CA LEU A 21 3.46 0.53 0.92
C LEU A 21 4.18 1.87 1.07
N GLU A 22 5.21 1.95 1.91
CA GLU A 22 5.87 3.24 2.07
C GLU A 22 7.39 3.16 2.03
N SER A 23 8.00 4.19 1.45
CA SER A 23 9.42 4.42 1.62
C SER A 23 9.68 5.11 2.97
N PRO A 24 10.81 4.84 3.64
CA PRO A 24 11.20 5.57 4.84
C PRO A 24 11.16 7.09 4.61
N GLY A 25 10.65 7.84 5.59
CA GLY A 25 10.53 9.29 5.53
C GLY A 25 9.37 9.84 4.70
N SER A 26 8.53 8.98 4.11
CA SER A 26 7.39 9.41 3.29
C SER A 26 6.31 10.15 4.09
N GLY A 27 6.17 9.86 5.39
CA GLY A 27 5.14 10.46 6.26
C GLY A 27 3.71 9.99 5.93
N GLY A 28 3.58 8.78 5.36
CA GLY A 28 2.29 8.22 4.98
C GLY A 28 1.38 7.97 6.18
N PHE A 29 1.93 7.46 7.28
CA PHE A 29 1.18 7.24 8.51
C PHE A 29 0.61 8.55 9.06
N GLU A 30 1.42 9.59 9.23
CA GLU A 30 1.00 10.89 9.74
C GLU A 30 -0.03 11.55 8.82
N PHE A 31 0.13 11.40 7.51
CA PHE A 31 -0.84 11.91 6.53
C PHE A 31 -2.21 11.25 6.72
N LEU A 32 -2.25 9.92 6.88
CA LEU A 32 -3.49 9.16 7.08
C LEU A 32 -4.13 9.48 8.44
N VAL A 33 -3.36 9.43 9.53
CA VAL A 33 -3.86 9.75 10.89
C VAL A 33 -4.48 11.15 10.92
N ASN A 34 -3.75 12.16 10.43
CA ASN A 34 -4.22 13.53 10.44
C ASN A 34 -5.46 13.76 9.56
N GLY A 35 -5.54 13.00 8.46
CA GLY A 35 -6.69 13.09 7.56
C GLY A 35 -7.92 12.35 8.08
N LEU A 36 -7.75 11.16 8.67
CA LEU A 36 -8.84 10.31 9.16
C LEU A 36 -9.48 10.81 10.44
N ASN A 37 -8.75 11.53 11.29
CA ASN A 37 -9.29 12.11 12.52
C ASN A 37 -10.49 13.07 12.30
N ASP A 38 -10.68 13.56 11.09
CA ASP A 38 -11.81 14.43 10.74
C ASP A 38 -13.06 13.62 10.31
N PHE A 39 -12.96 12.27 10.22
CA PHE A 39 -14.06 11.39 9.80
C PHE A 39 -14.68 10.66 11.00
N ASN A 40 -15.99 10.44 10.94
CA ASN A 40 -16.74 9.70 11.97
C ASN A 40 -16.66 8.16 11.80
N GLN A 41 -15.95 7.67 10.79
CA GLN A 41 -15.77 6.25 10.55
C GLN A 41 -14.64 5.69 11.42
N GLY A 42 -14.82 4.47 11.96
CA GLY A 42 -13.77 3.75 12.66
C GLY A 42 -12.59 3.41 11.75
N PHE A 43 -11.39 3.52 12.26
CA PHE A 43 -10.18 3.10 11.56
C PHE A 43 -9.17 2.48 12.53
N HIS A 44 -8.38 1.54 12.02
CA HIS A 44 -7.34 0.88 12.78
C HIS A 44 -6.10 0.66 11.93
N PHE A 45 -4.91 0.88 12.50
CA PHE A 45 -3.63 0.73 11.83
C PHE A 45 -2.92 -0.52 12.32
N LEU A 46 -2.43 -1.33 11.37
CA LEU A 46 -1.56 -2.47 11.60
C LEU A 46 -0.17 -2.10 11.08
N LEU A 47 0.75 -1.80 11.98
CA LEU A 47 2.11 -1.34 11.64
C LEU A 47 3.14 -2.43 11.89
N PRO A 48 4.27 -2.46 11.15
CA PRO A 48 5.38 -3.32 11.51
C PRO A 48 6.04 -2.88 12.83
N GLU A 49 6.55 -3.82 13.63
CA GLU A 49 7.27 -3.51 14.88
C GLU A 49 8.45 -2.55 14.68
N SER A 50 9.10 -2.61 13.52
CA SER A 50 10.18 -1.68 13.15
C SER A 50 9.75 -0.21 13.14
N ALA A 51 8.46 0.08 12.95
CA ALA A 51 7.92 1.43 12.98
C ALA A 51 7.56 1.93 14.40
N GLU A 52 7.60 1.07 15.43
CA GLU A 52 7.12 1.42 16.78
C GLU A 52 7.81 2.66 17.37
N HIS A 53 9.10 2.82 17.12
CA HIS A 53 9.90 3.94 17.66
C HIS A 53 9.56 5.29 17.03
N THR A 54 8.88 5.30 15.89
CA THR A 54 8.51 6.52 15.17
C THR A 54 7.13 7.06 15.59
N ILE A 55 6.32 6.25 16.26
CA ILE A 55 4.94 6.58 16.63
C ILE A 55 4.89 7.26 17.98
N VAL A 56 4.36 8.49 18.03
CA VAL A 56 4.17 9.21 19.28
C VAL A 56 3.01 8.62 20.10
N PRO A 57 3.05 8.71 21.46
CA PRO A 57 2.06 8.07 22.34
C PRO A 57 0.59 8.40 22.00
N ASP A 58 0.30 9.65 21.67
CA ASP A 58 -1.06 10.10 21.39
C ASP A 58 -1.67 9.48 20.12
N GLN A 59 -0.83 8.99 19.20
CA GLN A 59 -1.24 8.33 17.96
C GLN A 59 -1.47 6.83 18.12
N ARG A 60 -1.14 6.22 19.28
CA ARG A 60 -1.20 4.78 19.51
C ARG A 60 -2.62 4.23 19.73
N LYS A 61 -3.62 5.07 19.89
CA LYS A 61 -4.98 4.65 20.30
C LYS A 61 -5.61 3.60 19.37
N ASN A 62 -5.38 3.73 18.05
CA ASN A 62 -5.94 2.84 17.03
C ASN A 62 -4.82 2.10 16.28
N VAL A 63 -3.77 1.71 16.98
CA VAL A 63 -2.59 1.07 16.38
C VAL A 63 -2.32 -0.25 17.07
N THR A 64 -2.08 -1.30 16.29
CA THR A 64 -1.43 -2.53 16.73
C THR A 64 -0.20 -2.80 15.88
N PHE A 65 0.72 -3.60 16.42
CA PHE A 65 1.97 -3.93 15.73
C PHE A 65 1.97 -5.40 15.34
N TRP A 66 2.50 -5.70 14.15
CA TRP A 66 2.78 -7.04 13.70
C TRP A 66 4.31 -7.24 13.61
N SER A 67 4.76 -8.48 13.87
CA SER A 67 6.21 -8.74 13.92
C SER A 67 6.79 -8.87 12.52
N ASP A 68 7.75 -8.00 12.20
CA ASP A 68 8.52 -7.99 10.96
C ASP A 68 9.97 -8.46 11.14
N LYS A 69 10.24 -9.23 12.23
CA LYS A 69 11.57 -9.76 12.53
C LYS A 69 11.95 -10.97 11.69
N GLU A 70 10.95 -11.77 11.27
CA GLU A 70 11.16 -12.99 10.50
C GLU A 70 10.32 -12.95 9.23
N SER A 71 10.96 -13.01 8.06
CA SER A 71 10.27 -13.01 6.77
C SER A 71 9.53 -14.31 6.45
N SER A 72 9.85 -15.40 7.15
CA SER A 72 9.32 -16.74 6.81
C SER A 72 7.92 -17.05 7.33
N ASN A 73 7.43 -16.31 8.33
CA ASN A 73 6.14 -16.56 8.98
C ASN A 73 5.41 -15.26 9.32
N LEU A 74 5.20 -14.41 8.31
CA LEU A 74 4.48 -13.17 8.52
C LEU A 74 3.00 -13.47 8.82
N SER A 75 2.50 -12.92 9.91
CA SER A 75 1.11 -13.04 10.31
C SER A 75 0.55 -11.65 10.61
N PHE A 76 -0.48 -11.29 9.85
CA PHE A 76 -1.22 -10.05 10.05
C PHE A 76 -2.49 -10.35 10.83
N ASN A 77 -2.67 -9.71 11.99
CA ASN A 77 -3.94 -9.83 12.71
C ASN A 77 -5.00 -8.96 12.02
N LEU A 78 -5.70 -9.54 11.05
CA LEU A 78 -6.76 -8.86 10.29
C LEU A 78 -8.10 -8.87 11.01
N SER A 79 -8.17 -9.34 12.26
CA SER A 79 -9.40 -9.33 13.05
C SER A 79 -9.85 -7.89 13.30
N LYS A 80 -11.08 -7.59 12.89
CA LYS A 80 -11.70 -6.30 13.20
C LYS A 80 -12.28 -6.35 14.60
N ASN A 81 -11.94 -5.37 15.42
CA ASN A 81 -12.49 -5.26 16.76
C ASN A 81 -13.93 -4.69 16.77
N GLU A 82 -14.32 -4.02 15.67
CA GLU A 82 -15.62 -3.34 15.54
C GLU A 82 -16.15 -3.45 14.12
N GLU A 83 -17.47 -3.56 13.96
CA GLU A 83 -18.15 -3.45 12.68
C GLU A 83 -17.89 -2.07 12.06
N ASN A 84 -17.83 -1.98 10.73
CA ASN A 84 -17.57 -0.73 9.98
C ASN A 84 -16.21 -0.05 10.24
N THR A 85 -15.18 -0.82 10.61
CA THR A 85 -13.83 -0.27 10.82
C THR A 85 -12.94 -0.55 9.61
N ASP A 86 -12.36 0.49 9.03
CA ASP A 86 -11.33 0.37 8.00
C ASP A 86 -10.00 -0.05 8.62
N LEU A 87 -9.34 -1.05 8.01
CA LEU A 87 -8.01 -1.50 8.41
C LEU A 87 -6.96 -0.93 7.45
N PHE A 88 -5.88 -0.39 8.00
CA PHE A 88 -4.73 0.10 7.25
C PHE A 88 -3.52 -0.76 7.59
N LEU A 89 -3.20 -1.73 6.74
CA LEU A 89 -2.05 -2.62 6.92
C LEU A 89 -0.83 -2.01 6.24
N PHE A 90 0.15 -1.60 7.04
CA PHE A 90 1.44 -1.14 6.55
C PHE A 90 2.39 -2.30 6.37
N PHE A 91 2.95 -2.41 5.18
CA PHE A 91 4.03 -3.35 4.90
C PHE A 91 5.36 -2.77 5.34
N SER A 92 6.25 -3.64 5.82
CA SER A 92 7.61 -3.23 6.21
C SER A 92 8.48 -3.00 4.97
N PRO A 93 9.16 -1.86 4.84
CA PRO A 93 10.11 -1.63 3.76
C PRO A 93 11.38 -2.48 3.90
N PHE A 94 11.58 -3.14 5.05
CA PHE A 94 12.74 -3.97 5.36
C PHE A 94 12.52 -5.46 5.08
N ILE A 95 11.33 -5.86 4.66
CA ILE A 95 10.99 -7.22 4.26
C ILE A 95 10.68 -7.25 2.76
N ASN A 96 10.99 -8.37 2.12
CA ASN A 96 10.70 -8.56 0.71
C ASN A 96 9.19 -8.36 0.44
N LEU A 97 8.88 -7.48 -0.50
CA LEU A 97 7.50 -7.08 -0.82
C LEU A 97 6.65 -8.26 -1.27
N SER A 98 7.21 -9.15 -2.09
CA SER A 98 6.50 -10.32 -2.60
C SER A 98 6.15 -11.33 -1.48
N ASP A 99 7.03 -11.48 -0.47
CA ASP A 99 6.77 -12.38 0.66
C ASP A 99 5.63 -11.84 1.53
N GLN A 100 5.54 -10.52 1.69
CA GLN A 100 4.43 -9.90 2.40
C GLN A 100 3.10 -10.10 1.68
N PHE A 101 3.06 -9.93 0.34
CA PHE A 101 1.86 -10.21 -0.44
C PHE A 101 1.47 -11.69 -0.43
N GLU A 102 2.42 -12.64 -0.57
CA GLU A 102 2.10 -14.07 -0.43
C GLU A 102 1.51 -14.41 0.94
N SER A 103 2.09 -13.84 2.01
CA SER A 103 1.59 -14.07 3.37
C SER A 103 0.19 -13.48 3.56
N LEU A 104 -0.08 -12.30 3.00
CA LEU A 104 -1.41 -11.71 3.05
C LEU A 104 -2.43 -12.54 2.28
N LEU A 105 -2.12 -12.98 1.05
CA LEU A 105 -2.98 -13.85 0.24
C LEU A 105 -3.34 -15.13 0.99
N SER A 106 -2.36 -15.79 1.62
CA SER A 106 -2.62 -17.02 2.38
C SER A 106 -3.56 -16.83 3.57
N GLN A 107 -3.71 -15.60 4.07
CA GLN A 107 -4.59 -15.25 5.19
C GLN A 107 -5.96 -14.74 4.72
N THR A 108 -6.03 -14.15 3.53
CA THR A 108 -7.29 -13.66 2.91
C THR A 108 -8.04 -14.75 2.15
N ASP A 109 -7.40 -15.83 1.71
CA ASP A 109 -8.04 -17.01 1.08
C ASP A 109 -9.02 -17.77 2.01
N LYS A 110 -8.96 -17.50 3.31
CA LYS A 110 -10.02 -17.93 4.22
C LYS A 110 -11.23 -17.01 3.99
N PRO A 111 -12.48 -17.48 4.24
CA PRO A 111 -13.67 -16.66 4.05
C PRO A 111 -13.71 -15.49 5.07
N SER A 112 -12.70 -14.63 4.99
CA SER A 112 -12.72 -13.35 5.66
C SER A 112 -13.50 -12.41 4.76
N LYS A 113 -14.54 -11.82 5.28
CA LYS A 113 -15.40 -10.87 4.58
C LYS A 113 -14.73 -9.51 4.29
N THR A 114 -13.39 -9.40 4.43
CA THR A 114 -12.70 -8.13 4.31
C THR A 114 -12.34 -7.84 2.86
N GLU A 115 -13.03 -6.90 2.25
CA GLU A 115 -12.75 -6.42 0.89
C GLU A 115 -11.49 -5.53 0.88
N ILE A 116 -10.61 -5.72 -0.10
CA ILE A 116 -9.47 -4.84 -0.33
C ILE A 116 -9.99 -3.51 -0.91
N GLY A 117 -9.85 -2.44 -0.16
CA GLY A 117 -10.21 -1.09 -0.60
C GLY A 117 -9.25 -0.59 -1.67
N ARG A 118 -7.99 -0.40 -1.30
CA ARG A 118 -6.90 0.02 -2.20
C ARG A 118 -5.53 -0.40 -1.67
N ILE A 119 -4.58 -0.48 -2.61
CA ILE A 119 -3.15 -0.52 -2.32
C ILE A 119 -2.57 0.87 -2.57
N ILE A 120 -2.12 1.53 -1.52
CA ILE A 120 -1.67 2.93 -1.53
C ILE A 120 -0.18 2.98 -1.22
N SER A 121 0.58 3.60 -2.10
CA SER A 121 2.02 3.78 -1.91
C SER A 121 2.36 5.20 -1.52
N PHE A 122 3.24 5.36 -0.54
CA PHE A 122 3.81 6.64 -0.12
C PHE A 122 5.30 6.68 -0.42
N LEU A 123 5.73 7.69 -1.15
CA LEU A 123 7.10 7.85 -1.62
C LEU A 123 7.66 9.20 -1.18
N ASP A 124 8.79 9.19 -0.49
CA ASP A 124 9.52 10.41 -0.18
C ASP A 124 10.27 10.94 -1.41
N ALA A 125 9.92 12.14 -1.88
CA ALA A 125 10.58 12.75 -3.02
C ALA A 125 12.07 13.08 -2.78
N ASN A 126 12.52 13.15 -1.52
CA ASN A 126 13.90 13.45 -1.22
C ASN A 126 14.88 12.32 -1.61
N ILE A 127 14.41 11.09 -1.70
CA ILE A 127 15.25 9.96 -2.14
C ILE A 127 15.36 9.83 -3.65
N LEU A 128 14.50 10.50 -4.42
CA LEU A 128 14.42 10.36 -5.88
C LEU A 128 15.62 10.92 -6.66
N PRO A 129 16.34 11.98 -6.23
CA PRO A 129 17.50 12.48 -6.95
C PRO A 129 18.65 11.48 -7.07
N GLU A 130 18.76 10.53 -6.13
CA GLU A 130 19.85 9.56 -6.03
C GLU A 130 19.35 8.10 -6.06
N ILE A 131 18.46 7.80 -7.02
CA ILE A 131 17.89 6.45 -7.14
C ILE A 131 18.96 5.43 -7.53
N SER A 132 19.18 4.43 -6.67
CA SER A 132 19.96 3.24 -7.01
C SER A 132 19.17 2.31 -7.95
N PRO A 133 19.85 1.46 -8.76
CA PRO A 133 19.15 0.45 -9.56
C PRO A 133 18.27 -0.48 -8.72
N GLN A 134 18.68 -0.83 -7.51
CA GLN A 134 17.88 -1.66 -6.59
C GLN A 134 16.61 -0.93 -6.15
N PHE A 135 16.72 0.36 -5.81
CA PHE A 135 15.57 1.16 -5.47
C PHE A 135 14.59 1.30 -6.64
N GLN A 136 15.10 1.46 -7.87
CA GLN A 136 14.24 1.52 -9.06
C GLN A 136 13.47 0.21 -9.26
N LEU A 137 14.11 -0.95 -9.08
CA LEU A 137 13.43 -2.26 -9.18
C LEU A 137 12.35 -2.44 -8.09
N TRP A 138 12.63 -1.99 -6.86
CA TRP A 138 11.65 -1.98 -5.79
C TRP A 138 10.47 -1.06 -6.13
N LEU A 139 10.75 0.14 -6.61
CA LEU A 139 9.71 1.11 -6.97
C LEU A 139 8.85 0.63 -8.14
N ASP A 140 9.43 -0.07 -9.13
CA ASP A 140 8.69 -0.69 -10.23
C ASP A 140 7.75 -1.80 -9.72
N ALA A 141 8.17 -2.56 -8.70
CA ALA A 141 7.30 -3.55 -8.05
C ALA A 141 6.19 -2.86 -7.23
N VAL A 142 6.52 -1.83 -6.46
CA VAL A 142 5.53 -1.02 -5.73
C VAL A 142 4.48 -0.46 -6.68
N ALA A 143 4.90 0.12 -7.81
CA ALA A 143 4.00 0.66 -8.82
C ALA A 143 3.09 -0.42 -9.45
N HIS A 144 3.61 -1.65 -9.67
CA HIS A 144 2.84 -2.77 -10.19
C HIS A 144 1.67 -3.17 -9.27
N PHE A 145 1.91 -3.16 -7.96
CA PHE A 145 0.89 -3.52 -6.98
C PHE A 145 -0.07 -2.37 -6.63
N SER A 146 0.31 -1.11 -6.88
CA SER A 146 -0.39 0.05 -6.34
C SER A 146 -1.56 0.53 -7.20
N ASP A 147 -2.65 0.90 -6.53
CA ASP A 147 -3.76 1.68 -7.11
C ASP A 147 -3.46 3.19 -7.09
N VAL A 148 -2.66 3.63 -6.10
CA VAL A 148 -2.33 5.03 -5.86
C VAL A 148 -0.88 5.19 -5.47
N LEU A 149 -0.19 6.15 -6.08
CA LEU A 149 1.14 6.61 -5.69
C LEU A 149 1.05 8.03 -5.12
N CYS A 150 1.28 8.17 -3.83
CA CYS A 150 1.35 9.44 -3.13
C CYS A 150 2.82 9.87 -3.00
N ILE A 151 3.18 11.01 -3.54
CA ILE A 151 4.54 11.55 -3.45
C ILE A 151 4.54 12.72 -2.47
N SER A 152 5.30 12.59 -1.39
CA SER A 152 5.48 13.61 -0.33
C SER A 152 6.78 14.40 -0.53
N ASN A 153 6.99 15.42 0.29
CA ASN A 153 8.23 16.18 0.40
C ASN A 153 8.76 16.77 -0.93
N ARG A 154 7.86 17.01 -1.90
CA ARG A 154 8.24 17.64 -3.16
C ARG A 154 8.75 19.06 -2.92
N SER A 155 9.90 19.39 -3.51
CA SER A 155 10.57 20.68 -3.45
C SER A 155 11.10 21.09 -4.84
N ASN A 156 11.68 22.29 -4.91
CA ASN A 156 12.35 22.74 -6.15
C ASN A 156 13.59 21.91 -6.48
N GLN A 157 14.23 21.31 -5.46
CA GLN A 157 15.46 20.53 -5.64
C GLN A 157 15.18 19.14 -6.26
N ASN A 158 14.06 18.50 -5.88
CA ASN A 158 13.70 17.17 -6.34
C ASN A 158 12.59 17.15 -7.43
N GLY A 159 12.06 18.32 -7.81
CA GLY A 159 10.93 18.42 -8.74
C GLY A 159 11.18 17.77 -10.11
N LYS A 160 12.44 17.81 -10.61
CA LYS A 160 12.82 17.12 -11.85
C LYS A 160 12.77 15.60 -11.69
N ALA A 161 13.28 15.06 -10.59
CA ALA A 161 13.26 13.64 -10.30
C ALA A 161 11.82 13.11 -10.11
N VAL A 162 10.98 13.88 -9.41
CA VAL A 162 9.54 13.58 -9.29
C VAL A 162 8.90 13.49 -10.68
N LYS A 163 9.15 14.48 -11.56
CA LYS A 163 8.62 14.45 -12.91
C LYS A 163 9.10 13.24 -13.71
N MET A 164 10.38 12.88 -13.60
CA MET A 164 10.93 11.70 -14.30
C MET A 164 10.22 10.41 -13.89
N ILE A 165 9.91 10.24 -12.59
CA ILE A 165 9.21 9.06 -12.09
C ILE A 165 7.73 9.04 -12.54
N THR A 166 7.03 10.17 -12.46
CA THR A 166 5.65 10.25 -12.94
C THR A 166 5.55 10.01 -14.44
N ASP A 167 6.39 10.67 -15.25
CA ASP A 167 6.46 10.46 -16.70
C ASP A 167 6.80 8.99 -17.05
N ARG A 168 7.66 8.33 -16.27
CA ARG A 168 8.00 6.91 -16.47
C ARG A 168 6.75 6.03 -16.43
N TYR A 169 5.97 6.11 -15.36
CA TYR A 169 4.79 5.25 -15.20
C TYR A 169 3.65 5.65 -16.12
N GLU A 170 3.48 6.93 -16.44
CA GLU A 170 2.55 7.38 -17.48
C GLU A 170 2.91 6.80 -18.85
N ASN A 171 4.20 6.84 -19.24
CA ASN A 171 4.68 6.26 -20.49
C ASN A 171 4.54 4.73 -20.55
N MET A 172 4.67 4.06 -19.42
CA MET A 172 4.41 2.62 -19.26
C MET A 172 2.92 2.29 -19.20
N ARG A 173 2.03 3.30 -19.24
CA ARG A 173 0.58 3.17 -19.14
C ARG A 173 0.10 2.47 -17.87
N TYR A 174 0.76 2.74 -16.76
CA TYR A 174 0.30 2.25 -15.47
C TYR A 174 -1.03 2.91 -15.11
N PRO A 175 -2.06 2.14 -14.71
CA PRO A 175 -3.38 2.69 -14.45
C PRO A 175 -3.49 3.43 -13.12
N MET A 176 -2.48 3.32 -12.25
CA MET A 176 -2.47 3.91 -10.92
C MET A 176 -2.59 5.43 -10.95
N GLU A 177 -3.28 5.97 -9.97
CA GLU A 177 -3.41 7.42 -9.78
C GLU A 177 -2.17 7.97 -9.04
N THR A 178 -1.67 9.14 -9.46
CA THR A 178 -0.54 9.81 -8.79
C THR A 178 -0.98 11.09 -8.12
N TYR A 179 -0.65 11.24 -6.83
CA TYR A 179 -0.94 12.43 -6.04
C TYR A 179 0.32 13.03 -5.43
N LEU A 180 0.49 14.34 -5.59
CA LEU A 180 1.44 15.09 -4.78
C LEU A 180 0.73 15.46 -3.47
N ILE A 181 1.25 14.98 -2.36
CA ILE A 181 0.69 15.22 -1.02
C ILE A 181 1.57 16.17 -0.22
N SER A 182 0.94 16.91 0.69
CA SER A 182 1.61 17.67 1.74
C SER A 182 0.80 17.51 3.01
N GLN A 183 1.46 17.52 4.15
CA GLN A 183 0.81 17.35 5.47
C GLN A 183 -0.33 18.36 5.72
N ASN A 184 -0.30 19.51 5.06
CA ASN A 184 -1.28 20.59 5.26
C ASN A 184 -2.49 20.55 4.30
N LYS A 185 -2.58 19.57 3.38
CA LYS A 185 -3.65 19.50 2.36
C LYS A 185 -4.48 18.22 2.50
N LYS A 186 -5.46 18.24 3.38
CA LYS A 186 -6.39 17.11 3.65
C LYS A 186 -7.36 16.79 2.50
N GLY A 187 -7.61 17.71 1.58
CA GLY A 187 -8.68 17.61 0.57
C GLY A 187 -8.56 16.48 -0.46
N LYS A 188 -7.44 15.74 -0.48
CA LYS A 188 -7.22 14.62 -1.41
C LYS A 188 -7.51 13.24 -0.80
N LEU A 189 -7.66 13.14 0.52
CA LEU A 189 -7.76 11.86 1.21
C LEU A 189 -8.93 11.01 0.69
N LEU A 190 -10.11 11.60 0.51
CA LEU A 190 -11.28 10.91 -0.02
C LEU A 190 -11.04 10.29 -1.41
N ASN A 191 -10.29 10.96 -2.27
CA ASN A 191 -9.93 10.41 -3.58
C ASN A 191 -8.91 9.27 -3.45
N ILE A 192 -7.94 9.42 -2.55
CA ILE A 192 -6.92 8.40 -2.28
C ILE A 192 -7.55 7.13 -1.71
N LEU A 193 -8.54 7.27 -0.82
CA LEU A 193 -9.23 6.15 -0.18
C LEU A 193 -10.42 5.59 -1.00
N ASN A 194 -10.78 6.20 -2.15
CA ASN A 194 -11.89 5.71 -2.97
C ASN A 194 -11.63 4.24 -3.41
N PRO A 195 -12.45 3.25 -2.98
CA PRO A 195 -12.18 1.83 -3.19
C PRO A 195 -12.42 1.40 -4.65
N THR A 196 -11.58 1.91 -5.54
CA THR A 196 -11.58 1.58 -6.96
C THR A 196 -10.20 1.05 -7.36
N ALA A 197 -10.15 -0.22 -7.77
CA ALA A 197 -8.91 -0.84 -8.20
C ALA A 197 -8.37 -0.16 -9.47
N ARG A 198 -7.09 0.20 -9.46
CA ARG A 198 -6.33 0.82 -10.56
C ARG A 198 -4.89 0.31 -10.60
N ARG A 199 -4.69 -0.93 -10.29
CA ARG A 199 -3.38 -1.61 -10.28
C ARG A 199 -3.22 -2.52 -11.49
N ILE A 200 -1.99 -2.93 -11.77
CA ILE A 200 -1.69 -3.91 -12.82
C ILE A 200 -1.96 -5.32 -12.30
N THR A 201 -1.62 -5.57 -11.05
CA THR A 201 -1.80 -6.90 -10.45
C THR A 201 -3.29 -7.22 -10.23
N HIS A 202 -3.65 -8.48 -10.43
CA HIS A 202 -5.00 -9.03 -10.23
C HIS A 202 -5.08 -9.94 -9.00
N ILE A 203 -4.08 -9.93 -8.13
CA ILE A 203 -3.94 -10.89 -7.03
C ILE A 203 -5.08 -10.87 -6.00
N PHE A 204 -5.86 -9.78 -5.95
CA PHE A 204 -7.03 -9.62 -5.06
C PHE A 204 -8.35 -9.52 -5.81
N ASP A 205 -8.34 -9.72 -7.12
CA ASP A 205 -9.55 -9.61 -7.92
C ASP A 205 -10.33 -10.93 -7.87
N SER A 206 -11.67 -10.86 -8.02
CA SER A 206 -12.51 -12.05 -7.99
C SER A 206 -12.14 -12.98 -9.16
N PRO A 207 -11.98 -14.30 -8.94
CA PRO A 207 -11.70 -15.24 -10.00
C PRO A 207 -12.69 -15.20 -11.18
N ASP A 208 -13.93 -14.82 -10.92
CA ASP A 208 -14.97 -14.69 -11.96
C ASP A 208 -14.73 -13.54 -12.94
N LEU A 209 -13.83 -12.61 -12.58
CA LEU A 209 -13.45 -11.44 -13.38
C LEU A 209 -12.13 -11.63 -14.13
N LEU A 210 -11.43 -12.74 -13.88
CA LEU A 210 -10.07 -12.97 -14.37
C LEU A 210 -10.07 -13.92 -15.58
N ASP A 211 -9.25 -13.58 -16.56
CA ASP A 211 -8.84 -14.56 -17.57
C ASP A 211 -7.95 -15.64 -16.95
N SER A 212 -7.89 -16.80 -17.57
CA SER A 212 -7.15 -17.95 -17.04
C SER A 212 -5.65 -17.70 -16.81
N GLU A 213 -5.10 -16.65 -17.42
CA GLU A 213 -3.70 -16.25 -17.30
C GLU A 213 -3.47 -15.19 -16.20
N GLU A 214 -4.52 -14.55 -15.69
CA GLU A 214 -4.47 -13.45 -14.70
C GLU A 214 -4.58 -13.93 -13.25
N THR A 215 -4.18 -15.15 -12.97
CA THR A 215 -4.23 -15.69 -11.61
C THR A 215 -3.11 -15.14 -10.74
N PRO A 216 -3.28 -15.06 -9.40
CA PRO A 216 -2.22 -14.63 -8.48
C PRO A 216 -0.91 -15.39 -8.66
N GLN A 217 -0.98 -16.68 -9.01
CA GLN A 217 0.18 -17.54 -9.25
C GLN A 217 0.96 -17.16 -10.51
N ASN A 218 0.35 -16.44 -11.43
CA ASN A 218 0.96 -15.97 -12.68
C ASN A 218 1.48 -14.53 -12.57
N ASP A 219 1.21 -13.81 -11.46
CA ASP A 219 1.77 -12.48 -11.23
C ASP A 219 3.31 -12.55 -11.25
N PRO A 220 4.01 -11.75 -12.08
CA PRO A 220 5.45 -11.88 -12.31
C PRO A 220 6.31 -11.68 -11.06
N TYR A 221 5.79 -10.98 -10.04
CA TYR A 221 6.48 -10.78 -8.77
C TYR A 221 6.19 -11.88 -7.74
N LEU A 222 5.12 -12.66 -7.92
CA LEU A 222 4.75 -13.77 -7.03
C LEU A 222 5.11 -15.14 -7.62
N LYS A 223 5.08 -15.26 -8.95
CA LYS A 223 5.34 -16.50 -9.68
C LYS A 223 6.72 -17.08 -9.36
N LYS A 224 6.73 -18.35 -8.95
CA LYS A 224 7.94 -19.12 -8.70
C LYS A 224 8.28 -19.99 -9.90
N LEU A 225 9.53 -19.93 -10.32
CA LEU A 225 10.10 -20.80 -11.34
C LEU A 225 10.34 -22.21 -10.78
N ALA A 226 10.63 -23.19 -11.65
CA ALA A 226 10.89 -24.58 -11.25
C ALA A 226 12.07 -24.73 -10.25
N ASN A 227 12.99 -23.78 -10.22
CA ASN A 227 14.11 -23.73 -9.28
C ASN A 227 13.75 -23.06 -7.93
N GLY A 228 12.49 -22.70 -7.70
CA GLY A 228 12.00 -22.04 -6.50
C GLY A 228 12.27 -20.53 -6.43
N LYS A 229 12.98 -19.95 -7.39
CA LYS A 229 13.20 -18.50 -7.45
C LYS A 229 12.00 -17.81 -8.08
N ARG A 230 11.72 -16.57 -7.67
CA ARG A 230 10.69 -15.74 -8.30
C ARG A 230 11.11 -15.33 -9.73
N GLU A 231 10.12 -15.19 -10.60
CA GLU A 231 10.36 -14.74 -11.99
C GLU A 231 10.94 -13.31 -11.99
N LYS A 232 10.36 -12.41 -11.22
CA LYS A 232 10.93 -11.08 -10.92
C LYS A 232 11.31 -10.99 -9.45
N VAL A 233 12.54 -10.58 -9.19
CA VAL A 233 13.06 -10.38 -7.84
C VAL A 233 12.83 -8.93 -7.42
N VAL A 234 12.21 -8.74 -6.27
CA VAL A 234 12.09 -7.42 -5.64
C VAL A 234 13.22 -7.29 -4.61
N PRO A 235 14.17 -6.36 -4.81
CA PRO A 235 15.20 -6.11 -3.81
C PRO A 235 14.62 -5.40 -2.59
N ILE A 236 15.33 -5.48 -1.46
CA ILE A 236 15.09 -4.66 -0.28
C ILE A 236 16.10 -3.50 -0.37
N PRO A 237 15.67 -2.29 -0.77
CA PRO A 237 16.61 -1.21 -1.04
C PRO A 237 17.01 -0.42 0.21
N PHE A 238 16.34 -0.65 1.33
CA PHE A 238 16.57 0.07 2.57
C PHE A 238 17.38 -0.79 3.53
N PRO A 239 18.50 -0.27 4.09
CA PRO A 239 19.21 -0.94 5.16
C PRO A 239 18.39 -0.89 6.47
N LEU A 240 18.48 -1.94 7.26
CA LEU A 240 17.99 -1.96 8.64
C LEU A 240 18.83 -1.05 9.54
#